data_2efab0a2c69fd0bfe5f48889628d066d
#
_entry.id   2efab0a2c69fd0bfe5f48889628d066d
#
_cell.length_a   1.000
_cell.length_b   1.000
_cell.length_c   1.000
_cell.angle_alpha   90.00
_cell.angle_beta   90.00
_cell.angle_gamma   90.00
#
_symmetry.space_group_name_H-M   'P 1'
#
loop_
_entity.id
_entity.type
_entity.pdbx_description
1 polymer ?
#
loop_
_entity_poly.entity_id
_entity_poly.type
_entity_poly.pdbx_seq_one_letter_code
_entity_poly.pdbx_strand_id
1 'polypeptide(L)'
;RLRKEWQLAGGKTPVIGITGTGGAGKSSVTDELLNRFLASFPKMHIAVISVDPTRRRTGGALLGDRIRMNSLRSHRVYMRSMATRRQNVATNAVLKDCIGFLKSLGYDLIIVETAGIGQSDSEIVDLVDFPMYVMTSDYGAASQLEKIDMLDFAELIVLNKYDKRGAEDALRDIRKQ
;
A
#
# COMPACT_ATOMS: atom_id res chain seq x y z
N ARG A 1 -0.12 26.70 -10.07
CA ARG A 1 -1.50 27.12 -9.76
C ARG A 1 -2.36 25.90 -9.42
N LEU A 2 -2.46 24.90 -10.28
CA LEU A 2 -3.22 23.66 -10.06
C LEU A 2 -2.86 22.92 -8.76
N ARG A 3 -1.56 22.78 -8.42
CA ARG A 3 -1.12 22.14 -7.16
C ARG A 3 -1.71 22.80 -5.92
N LYS A 4 -1.79 24.12 -5.86
CA LYS A 4 -2.38 24.84 -4.74
C LYS A 4 -3.90 24.62 -4.65
N GLU A 5 -4.57 24.56 -5.80
CA GLU A 5 -6.00 24.27 -5.87
C GLU A 5 -6.32 22.86 -5.38
N TRP A 6 -5.51 21.86 -5.73
CA TRP A 6 -5.68 20.48 -5.23
C TRP A 6 -5.42 20.35 -3.74
N GLN A 7 -4.42 21.06 -3.21
CA GLN A 7 -4.13 21.07 -1.78
C GLN A 7 -5.23 21.73 -0.96
N LEU A 8 -5.91 22.73 -1.51
CA LEU A 8 -7.04 23.40 -0.87
C LEU A 8 -8.34 22.61 -0.97
N ALA A 9 -8.55 21.94 -2.11
CA ALA A 9 -9.73 21.09 -2.35
C ALA A 9 -9.62 19.70 -1.71
N GLY A 10 -8.42 19.28 -1.34
CA GLY A 10 -8.11 17.99 -0.74
C GLY A 10 -8.75 17.82 0.63
N GLY A 11 -10.00 17.37 0.63
CA GLY A 11 -10.79 17.10 1.82
C GLY A 11 -10.17 16.05 2.76
N LYS A 12 -10.93 15.65 3.75
CA LYS A 12 -10.57 14.67 4.79
C LYS A 12 -10.51 13.21 4.27
N THR A 13 -10.25 12.98 2.97
CA THR A 13 -10.17 11.63 2.41
C THR A 13 -9.03 10.86 3.06
N PRO A 14 -9.31 9.76 3.78
CA PRO A 14 -8.27 8.95 4.41
C PRO A 14 -7.39 8.26 3.36
N VAL A 15 -6.12 8.07 3.70
CA VAL A 15 -5.13 7.39 2.88
C VAL A 15 -4.55 6.21 3.66
N ILE A 16 -4.77 4.99 3.17
CA ILE A 16 -4.16 3.78 3.72
C ILE A 16 -2.88 3.48 2.93
N GLY A 17 -1.78 3.30 3.61
CA GLY A 17 -0.52 2.80 3.03
C GLY A 17 -0.38 1.31 3.27
N ILE A 18 -0.17 0.51 2.22
CA ILE A 18 0.07 -0.92 2.33
C ILE A 18 1.49 -1.21 1.84
N THR A 19 2.35 -1.57 2.77
CA THR A 19 3.72 -1.98 2.50
C THR A 19 4.01 -3.36 3.12
N GLY A 20 5.21 -3.87 2.98
CA GLY A 20 5.56 -5.17 3.58
C GLY A 20 6.47 -6.00 2.69
N THR A 21 6.84 -7.19 3.15
CA THR A 21 7.82 -8.04 2.48
C THR A 21 7.39 -8.50 1.09
N GLY A 22 8.38 -8.75 0.23
CA GLY A 22 8.14 -9.34 -1.08
C GLY A 22 7.45 -10.70 -0.97
N GLY A 23 6.43 -10.95 -1.79
CA GLY A 23 5.69 -12.21 -1.74
C GLY A 23 4.73 -12.36 -0.55
N ALA A 24 4.58 -11.37 0.31
CA ALA A 24 3.66 -11.43 1.46
C ALA A 24 2.18 -11.45 1.08
N GLY A 25 1.84 -11.13 -0.18
CA GLY A 25 0.46 -11.12 -0.66
C GLY A 25 -0.25 -9.78 -0.49
N LYS A 26 0.49 -8.67 -0.50
CA LYS A 26 -0.07 -7.30 -0.40
C LYS A 26 -1.22 -7.05 -1.35
N SER A 27 -1.03 -7.34 -2.64
CA SER A 27 -2.08 -7.12 -3.66
C SER A 27 -3.32 -7.98 -3.41
N SER A 28 -3.17 -9.18 -2.84
CA SER A 28 -4.32 -10.02 -2.45
C SER A 28 -5.04 -9.43 -1.24
N VAL A 29 -4.31 -8.91 -0.27
CA VAL A 29 -4.90 -8.19 0.89
C VAL A 29 -5.61 -6.93 0.41
N THR A 30 -5.00 -6.18 -0.51
CA THR A 30 -5.61 -4.98 -1.11
C THR A 30 -6.92 -5.33 -1.82
N ASP A 31 -6.93 -6.38 -2.66
CA ASP A 31 -8.14 -6.82 -3.39
C ASP A 31 -9.25 -7.24 -2.43
N GLU A 32 -8.93 -7.99 -1.38
CA GLU A 32 -9.91 -8.40 -0.38
C GLU A 32 -10.47 -7.20 0.42
N LEU A 33 -9.62 -6.25 0.81
CA LEU A 33 -10.06 -5.02 1.47
C LEU A 33 -11.01 -4.22 0.56
N LEU A 34 -10.67 -4.07 -0.72
CA LEU A 34 -11.52 -3.39 -1.69
C LEU A 34 -12.88 -4.06 -1.81
N ASN A 35 -12.92 -5.39 -1.93
CA ASN A 35 -14.17 -6.14 -2.02
C ASN A 35 -15.04 -5.94 -0.76
N ARG A 36 -14.45 -5.95 0.43
CA ARG A 36 -15.15 -5.71 1.69
C ARG A 36 -15.68 -4.27 1.79
N PHE A 37 -14.87 -3.27 1.43
CA PHE A 37 -15.33 -1.88 1.41
C PHE A 37 -16.46 -1.67 0.41
N LEU A 38 -16.35 -2.23 -0.79
CA LEU A 38 -17.39 -2.13 -1.82
C LEU A 38 -18.71 -2.79 -1.42
N ALA A 39 -18.63 -3.89 -0.65
CA ALA A 39 -19.80 -4.58 -0.12
C ALA A 39 -20.44 -3.82 1.04
N SER A 40 -19.63 -3.31 1.97
CA SER A 40 -20.10 -2.63 3.18
C SER A 40 -20.57 -1.19 2.91
N PHE A 41 -20.00 -0.53 1.89
CA PHE A 41 -20.28 0.87 1.56
C PHE A 41 -20.68 1.02 0.09
N PRO A 42 -21.97 0.86 -0.24
CA PRO A 42 -22.45 0.79 -1.63
C PRO A 42 -22.18 2.05 -2.49
N LYS A 43 -21.98 3.19 -1.85
CA LYS A 43 -21.72 4.48 -2.53
C LYS A 43 -20.25 4.87 -2.54
N MET A 44 -19.36 4.09 -1.92
CA MET A 44 -17.95 4.41 -1.75
C MET A 44 -17.20 4.31 -3.08
N HIS A 45 -16.39 5.32 -3.39
CA HIS A 45 -15.44 5.34 -4.50
C HIS A 45 -14.02 5.30 -3.95
N ILE A 46 -13.22 4.36 -4.44
CA ILE A 46 -11.89 4.08 -3.91
C ILE A 46 -10.85 4.25 -5.02
N ALA A 47 -9.76 4.95 -4.72
CA ALA A 47 -8.62 5.03 -5.61
C ALA A 47 -7.45 4.20 -5.06
N VAL A 48 -6.76 3.47 -5.94
CA VAL A 48 -5.58 2.68 -5.61
C VAL A 48 -4.40 3.19 -6.42
N ILE A 49 -3.29 3.49 -5.75
CA ILE A 49 -2.00 3.80 -6.35
C ILE A 49 -1.06 2.64 -6.03
N SER A 50 -0.63 1.89 -7.03
CA SER A 50 0.39 0.86 -6.88
C SER A 50 1.74 1.42 -7.31
N VAL A 51 2.69 1.49 -6.37
CA VAL A 51 4.03 2.03 -6.60
C VAL A 51 4.98 0.85 -6.80
N ASP A 52 5.41 0.64 -8.04
CA ASP A 52 6.29 -0.47 -8.43
C ASP A 52 7.68 0.01 -8.86
N PRO A 53 8.75 -0.69 -8.47
CA PRO A 53 10.05 -0.43 -9.05
C PRO A 53 10.05 -0.78 -10.53
N THR A 54 10.58 0.09 -11.35
CA THR A 54 10.73 -0.18 -12.78
C THR A 54 11.70 -1.34 -13.02
N ARG A 55 11.28 -2.35 -13.78
CA ARG A 55 12.22 -3.31 -14.34
C ARG A 55 13.18 -2.60 -15.29
N ARG A 56 14.48 -2.73 -15.07
CA ARG A 56 15.53 -2.10 -15.90
C ARG A 56 15.43 -2.44 -17.39
N ARG A 57 14.79 -3.56 -17.77
CA ARG A 57 14.72 -4.07 -19.16
C ARG A 57 13.48 -3.65 -19.95
N THR A 58 12.34 -3.38 -19.33
CA THR A 58 11.07 -3.19 -20.06
C THR A 58 10.44 -1.81 -19.87
N GLY A 59 10.92 -0.99 -18.93
CA GLY A 59 10.43 0.38 -18.71
C GLY A 59 8.98 0.51 -18.24
N GLY A 60 8.27 -0.59 -17.97
CA GLY A 60 6.86 -0.61 -17.58
C GLY A 60 6.64 -1.16 -16.17
N ALA A 61 5.58 -0.69 -15.53
CA ALA A 61 5.04 -1.28 -14.31
C ALA A 61 4.49 -2.70 -14.60
N LEU A 62 4.58 -3.59 -13.62
CA LEU A 62 4.06 -4.95 -13.73
C LEU A 62 2.53 -4.92 -13.89
N LEU A 63 2.05 -5.05 -15.14
CA LEU A 63 0.63 -5.24 -15.47
C LEU A 63 0.00 -6.47 -14.79
N GLY A 64 0.83 -7.41 -14.32
CA GLY A 64 0.37 -8.67 -13.72
C GLY A 64 -0.50 -8.51 -12.47
N ASP A 65 -0.30 -7.47 -11.68
CA ASP A 65 -1.10 -7.26 -10.47
C ASP A 65 -2.51 -6.77 -10.80
N ARG A 66 -2.67 -5.93 -11.82
CA ARG A 66 -3.99 -5.45 -12.26
C ARG A 66 -4.90 -6.59 -12.75
N ILE A 67 -4.33 -7.59 -13.43
CA ILE A 67 -5.11 -8.70 -14.00
C ILE A 67 -5.65 -9.64 -12.91
N ARG A 68 -5.00 -9.66 -11.74
CA ARG A 68 -5.35 -10.55 -10.63
C ARG A 68 -6.38 -9.99 -9.67
N MET A 69 -6.61 -8.67 -9.68
CA MET A 69 -7.53 -8.02 -8.75
C MET A 69 -8.95 -8.01 -9.30
N ASN A 70 -9.85 -8.74 -8.65
CA ASN A 70 -11.27 -8.84 -9.04
C ASN A 70 -12.05 -7.55 -8.77
N SER A 71 -11.69 -6.82 -7.72
CA SER A 71 -12.30 -5.55 -7.33
C SER A 71 -12.21 -4.46 -8.41
N LEU A 72 -11.21 -4.55 -9.31
CA LEU A 72 -11.03 -3.59 -10.41
C LEU A 72 -12.10 -3.68 -11.50
N ARG A 73 -12.97 -4.67 -11.47
CA ARG A 73 -14.16 -4.76 -12.34
C ARG A 73 -15.24 -3.76 -11.94
N SER A 74 -15.21 -3.27 -10.72
CA SER A 74 -16.16 -2.27 -10.24
C SER A 74 -15.80 -0.88 -10.78
N HIS A 75 -16.79 -0.18 -11.35
CA HIS A 75 -16.64 1.22 -11.78
C HIS A 75 -16.35 2.19 -10.61
N ARG A 76 -16.52 1.73 -9.37
CA ARG A 76 -16.24 2.49 -8.14
C ARG A 76 -14.78 2.41 -7.71
N VAL A 77 -13.95 1.60 -8.38
CA VAL A 77 -12.53 1.47 -8.08
C VAL A 77 -11.70 2.01 -9.25
N TYR A 78 -10.90 3.02 -8.96
CA TYR A 78 -9.86 3.50 -9.87
C TYR A 78 -8.50 2.97 -9.44
N MET A 79 -7.70 2.45 -10.36
CA MET A 79 -6.33 2.04 -10.08
C MET A 79 -5.34 2.61 -11.06
N ARG A 80 -4.22 3.09 -10.53
CA ARG A 80 -3.06 3.52 -11.31
C ARG A 80 -1.78 2.90 -10.77
N SER A 81 -1.00 2.28 -11.65
CA SER A 81 0.37 1.86 -11.34
C SER A 81 1.35 2.99 -11.66
N MET A 82 2.23 3.28 -10.73
CA MET A 82 3.33 4.23 -10.86
C MET A 82 4.65 3.46 -10.88
N ALA A 83 5.42 3.64 -11.94
CA ALA A 83 6.74 3.06 -12.05
C ALA A 83 7.78 4.04 -11.50
N THR A 84 8.59 3.59 -10.53
CA THR A 84 9.66 4.40 -9.96
C THR A 84 11.01 3.97 -10.51
N ARG A 85 11.70 4.83 -11.24
CA ARG A 85 13.04 4.54 -11.79
C ARG A 85 14.14 4.53 -10.72
N ARG A 86 13.93 5.21 -9.63
CA ARG A 86 14.74 5.23 -8.40
C ARG A 86 13.80 5.65 -7.26
N GLN A 87 13.94 5.02 -6.11
CA GLN A 87 13.31 5.49 -4.88
C GLN A 87 14.06 6.75 -4.44
N ASN A 88 13.49 7.91 -4.70
CA ASN A 88 14.09 9.21 -4.41
C ASN A 88 13.00 10.16 -3.94
N VAL A 89 13.43 11.25 -3.30
CA VAL A 89 12.61 12.42 -2.93
C VAL A 89 11.66 12.86 -4.06
N ALA A 90 12.08 12.74 -5.33
CA ALA A 90 11.24 13.05 -6.48
C ALA A 90 10.01 12.13 -6.62
N THR A 91 10.13 10.85 -6.25
CA THR A 91 9.00 9.90 -6.29
C THR A 91 7.96 10.26 -5.24
N ASN A 92 8.39 10.63 -4.04
CA ASN A 92 7.52 11.04 -2.95
C ASN A 92 6.77 12.32 -3.29
N ALA A 93 7.42 13.28 -3.94
CA ALA A 93 6.76 14.51 -4.40
C ALA A 93 5.66 14.21 -5.43
N VAL A 94 5.92 13.31 -6.40
CA VAL A 94 4.92 12.92 -7.39
C VAL A 94 3.78 12.12 -6.76
N LEU A 95 4.08 11.22 -5.84
CA LEU A 95 3.06 10.46 -5.10
C LEU A 95 2.17 11.38 -4.28
N LYS A 96 2.75 12.34 -3.56
CA LYS A 96 2.02 13.37 -2.82
C LYS A 96 1.08 14.17 -3.73
N ASP A 97 1.56 14.57 -4.89
CA ASP A 97 0.74 15.27 -5.87
C ASP A 97 -0.43 14.40 -6.38
N CYS A 98 -0.17 13.12 -6.66
CA CYS A 98 -1.21 12.17 -7.08
C CYS A 98 -2.27 11.97 -5.99
N ILE A 99 -1.87 11.81 -4.74
CA ILE A 99 -2.79 11.71 -3.60
C ILE A 99 -3.64 12.99 -3.49
N GLY A 100 -3.01 14.17 -3.54
CA GLY A 100 -3.70 15.45 -3.50
C GLY A 100 -4.71 15.62 -4.63
N PHE A 101 -4.35 15.19 -5.84
CA PHE A 101 -5.25 15.20 -6.99
C PHE A 101 -6.44 14.27 -6.78
N LEU A 102 -6.23 13.04 -6.34
CA LEU A 102 -7.30 12.08 -6.08
C LEU A 102 -8.25 12.56 -4.96
N LYS A 103 -7.71 13.17 -3.91
CA LYS A 103 -8.51 13.84 -2.87
C LYS A 103 -9.42 14.92 -3.47
N SER A 104 -8.90 15.72 -4.40
CA SER A 104 -9.66 16.78 -5.06
C SER A 104 -10.76 16.27 -6.00
N LEU A 105 -10.67 15.03 -6.45
CA LEU A 105 -11.69 14.38 -7.28
C LEU A 105 -12.85 13.78 -6.46
N GLY A 106 -12.77 13.82 -5.12
CA GLY A 106 -13.84 13.35 -4.24
C GLY A 106 -13.87 11.84 -4.04
N TYR A 107 -12.73 11.15 -4.15
CA TYR A 107 -12.66 9.77 -3.69
C TYR A 107 -12.84 9.70 -2.17
N ASP A 108 -13.56 8.66 -1.71
CA ASP A 108 -13.86 8.46 -0.28
C ASP A 108 -12.71 7.77 0.46
N LEU A 109 -11.88 7.02 -0.26
CA LEU A 109 -10.69 6.33 0.27
C LEU A 109 -9.60 6.27 -0.80
N ILE A 110 -8.36 6.46 -0.38
CA ILE A 110 -7.18 6.23 -1.21
C ILE A 110 -6.34 5.13 -0.58
N ILE A 111 -5.93 4.13 -1.36
CA ILE A 111 -4.99 3.09 -0.95
C ILE A 111 -3.71 3.27 -1.75
N VAL A 112 -2.57 3.32 -1.07
CA VAL A 112 -1.24 3.36 -1.68
C VAL A 112 -0.53 2.07 -1.35
N GLU A 113 -0.28 1.23 -2.36
CA GLU A 113 0.44 -0.03 -2.23
C GLU A 113 1.87 0.12 -2.75
N THR A 114 2.86 -0.34 -1.99
CA THR A 114 4.27 -0.36 -2.40
C THR A 114 4.76 -1.77 -2.69
N ALA A 115 5.83 -1.89 -3.48
CA ALA A 115 6.38 -3.19 -3.88
C ALA A 115 7.06 -3.98 -2.74
N GLY A 116 7.37 -3.34 -1.61
CA GLY A 116 7.98 -3.98 -0.46
C GLY A 116 9.43 -4.42 -0.69
N ILE A 117 10.28 -3.51 -1.11
CA ILE A 117 11.70 -3.76 -1.40
C ILE A 117 12.64 -2.98 -0.47
N GLY A 118 12.46 -3.10 0.83
CA GLY A 118 13.48 -2.66 1.80
C GLY A 118 13.28 -1.24 2.38
N GLN A 119 14.37 -0.61 2.77
CA GLN A 119 14.42 0.60 3.61
C GLN A 119 13.57 1.81 3.17
N SER A 120 13.18 1.89 1.92
CA SER A 120 12.34 2.98 1.40
C SER A 120 10.84 2.82 1.68
N ASP A 121 10.43 1.73 2.32
CA ASP A 121 9.04 1.53 2.69
C ASP A 121 8.60 2.47 3.83
N SER A 122 9.54 2.97 4.64
CA SER A 122 9.28 3.97 5.68
C SER A 122 8.90 5.35 5.12
N GLU A 123 9.34 5.68 3.91
CA GLU A 123 9.02 6.99 3.30
C GLU A 123 7.53 7.17 2.99
N ILE A 124 6.75 6.08 2.90
CA ILE A 124 5.31 6.16 2.68
C ILE A 124 4.57 6.68 3.91
N VAL A 125 5.13 6.48 5.11
CA VAL A 125 4.50 6.83 6.39
C VAL A 125 4.09 8.31 6.43
N ASP A 126 4.95 9.19 5.93
CA ASP A 126 4.70 10.64 5.89
C ASP A 126 3.59 11.06 4.90
N LEU A 127 3.17 10.14 4.04
CA LEU A 127 2.21 10.41 2.96
C LEU A 127 0.83 9.81 3.20
N VAL A 128 0.69 8.96 4.22
CA VAL A 128 -0.54 8.21 4.49
C VAL A 128 -1.04 8.48 5.90
N ASP A 129 -2.33 8.28 6.11
CA ASP A 129 -2.97 8.49 7.41
C ASP A 129 -2.97 7.20 8.24
N PHE A 130 -2.91 6.03 7.59
CA PHE A 130 -2.93 4.72 8.22
C PHE A 130 -1.95 3.76 7.55
N PRO A 131 -0.71 3.66 8.04
CA PRO A 131 0.29 2.72 7.53
C PRO A 131 0.01 1.29 8.00
N MET A 132 -0.09 0.37 7.04
CA MET A 132 -0.28 -1.07 7.25
C MET A 132 0.94 -1.84 6.73
N TYR A 133 1.47 -2.74 7.55
CA TYR A 133 2.58 -3.61 7.17
C TYR A 133 2.12 -5.05 6.99
N VAL A 134 2.33 -5.63 5.81
CA VAL A 134 1.95 -7.01 5.49
C VAL A 134 3.19 -7.90 5.41
N MET A 135 3.22 -8.96 6.20
CA MET A 135 4.33 -9.91 6.26
C MET A 135 3.85 -11.35 6.33
N THR A 136 4.77 -12.29 6.23
CA THR A 136 4.52 -13.73 6.45
C THR A 136 5.41 -14.26 7.57
N SER A 137 5.13 -15.45 8.05
CA SER A 137 5.96 -16.13 9.07
C SER A 137 7.42 -16.32 8.66
N ASP A 138 7.72 -16.30 7.36
CA ASP A 138 9.09 -16.42 6.85
C ASP A 138 10.02 -15.31 7.37
N TYR A 139 9.46 -14.18 7.79
CA TYR A 139 10.18 -13.02 8.34
C TYR A 139 9.87 -12.76 9.82
N GLY A 140 9.19 -13.67 10.48
CA GLY A 140 8.68 -13.50 11.85
C GLY A 140 9.66 -13.88 12.96
N ALA A 141 10.88 -14.31 12.65
CA ALA A 141 11.89 -14.56 13.68
C ALA A 141 12.35 -13.23 14.32
N ALA A 142 12.54 -13.20 15.64
CA ALA A 142 12.91 -12.00 16.39
C ALA A 142 14.09 -11.23 15.77
N SER A 143 15.15 -11.94 15.35
CA SER A 143 16.32 -11.34 14.68
C SER A 143 16.04 -10.75 13.29
N GLN A 144 14.91 -11.07 12.68
CA GLN A 144 14.46 -10.50 11.41
C GLN A 144 13.56 -9.30 11.68
N LEU A 145 12.70 -9.37 12.71
CA LEU A 145 11.79 -8.28 13.08
C LEU A 145 12.56 -7.02 13.47
N GLU A 146 13.64 -7.13 14.23
CA GLU A 146 14.51 -6.01 14.60
C GLU A 146 15.10 -5.23 13.41
N LYS A 147 15.09 -5.82 12.20
CA LYS A 147 15.60 -5.20 10.98
C LYS A 147 14.52 -4.51 10.14
N ILE A 148 13.28 -4.56 10.59
CA ILE A 148 12.14 -4.02 9.87
C ILE A 148 11.73 -2.69 10.48
N ASP A 149 12.35 -1.60 10.04
CA ASP A 149 12.07 -0.23 10.51
C ASP A 149 10.57 0.11 10.45
N MET A 150 9.84 -0.47 9.49
CA MET A 150 8.40 -0.23 9.32
C MET A 150 7.53 -0.73 10.47
N LEU A 151 8.00 -1.64 11.31
CA LEU A 151 7.21 -2.13 12.46
C LEU A 151 6.98 -1.02 13.48
N ASP A 152 7.92 -0.08 13.61
CA ASP A 152 7.82 1.06 14.54
C ASP A 152 6.80 2.10 14.08
N PHE A 153 6.45 2.12 12.80
CA PHE A 153 5.58 3.12 12.20
C PHE A 153 4.21 2.56 11.77
N ALA A 154 4.05 1.24 11.76
CA ALA A 154 2.82 0.61 11.30
C ALA A 154 1.71 0.72 12.35
N GLU A 155 0.56 1.28 11.97
CA GLU A 155 -0.65 1.25 12.79
C GLU A 155 -1.28 -0.16 12.84
N LEU A 156 -1.02 -0.97 11.81
CA LEU A 156 -1.50 -2.34 11.73
C LEU A 156 -0.47 -3.25 11.08
N ILE A 157 -0.17 -4.36 11.75
CA ILE A 157 0.65 -5.44 11.20
C ILE A 157 -0.28 -6.59 10.80
N VAL A 158 -0.19 -7.01 9.54
CA VAL A 158 -0.94 -8.14 8.99
C VAL A 158 0.00 -9.32 8.78
N LEU A 159 -0.13 -10.35 9.61
CA LEU A 159 0.54 -11.62 9.40
C LEU A 159 -0.28 -12.47 8.44
N ASN A 160 0.03 -12.39 7.16
CA ASN A 160 -0.67 -13.08 6.09
C ASN A 160 -0.15 -14.51 5.89
N LYS A 161 -0.92 -15.35 5.18
CA LYS A 161 -0.62 -16.77 4.97
C LYS A 161 -0.41 -17.51 6.31
N TYR A 162 -1.34 -17.32 7.21
CA TYR A 162 -1.27 -17.83 8.59
C TYR A 162 -1.34 -19.38 8.68
N ASP A 163 -1.75 -20.01 7.58
CA ASP A 163 -1.70 -21.47 7.35
C ASP A 163 -0.28 -22.02 7.23
N LYS A 164 0.72 -21.17 7.03
CA LYS A 164 2.14 -21.58 6.98
C LYS A 164 2.68 -21.97 8.35
N ARG A 165 3.58 -22.96 8.32
CA ARG A 165 4.36 -23.38 9.51
C ARG A 165 5.08 -22.17 10.12
N GLY A 166 5.08 -22.10 11.46
CA GLY A 166 5.76 -21.02 12.22
C GLY A 166 4.94 -19.72 12.33
N ALA A 167 3.70 -19.67 11.85
CA ALA A 167 2.87 -18.47 11.96
C ALA A 167 2.53 -18.10 13.41
N GLU A 168 2.28 -19.09 14.28
CA GLU A 168 2.02 -18.87 15.71
C GLU A 168 3.24 -18.32 16.45
N ASP A 169 4.43 -18.81 16.12
CA ASP A 169 5.69 -18.33 16.70
C ASP A 169 5.96 -16.89 16.25
N ALA A 170 5.80 -16.62 14.95
CA ALA A 170 5.91 -15.28 14.40
C ALA A 170 4.93 -14.30 15.05
N LEU A 171 3.67 -14.69 15.26
CA LEU A 171 2.67 -13.86 15.94
C LEU A 171 3.08 -13.54 17.37
N ARG A 172 3.62 -14.54 18.09
CA ARG A 172 4.11 -14.37 19.46
C ARG A 172 5.27 -13.38 19.52
N ASP A 173 6.19 -13.46 18.57
CA ASP A 173 7.36 -12.60 18.53
C ASP A 173 6.99 -11.16 18.11
N ILE A 174 6.07 -10.98 17.16
CA ILE A 174 5.51 -9.66 16.80
C ILE A 174 4.83 -9.00 18.01
N ARG A 175 4.11 -9.76 18.85
CA ARG A 175 3.42 -9.21 20.04
C ARG A 175 4.35 -8.79 21.17
N LYS A 176 5.61 -9.17 21.13
CA LYS A 176 6.63 -8.79 22.13
C LYS A 176 7.37 -7.49 21.76
N GLN A 177 7.30 -7.08 20.53
CA GLN A 177 7.81 -5.80 20.05
C GLN A 177 6.81 -4.66 20.36
#